data_2271f4f5522d3b38bc2079fa546fed17
#
_entry.id   2271f4f5522d3b38bc2079fa546fed17
#
_cell.length_a   1.000
_cell.length_b   1.000
_cell.length_c   1.000
_cell.angle_alpha   90.00
_cell.angle_beta   90.00
_cell.angle_gamma   90.00
#
_symmetry.space_group_name_H-M   'P 1'
#
loop_
_entity.id
_entity.type
_entity.pdbx_description
1 polymer ?
#
loop_
_entity_poly.entity_id
_entity_poly.type
_entity_poly.pdbx_seq_one_letter_code
_entity_poly.pdbx_strand_id
1 'polypeptide(L)'
;MFESLKSYDRDVFLWLNGHNTPVLDSFMFYVSAIWVFFPLFMYWIYLVIKHTDLKKSLILLGFLGLLVVCTDQSSNRIKHAVKRYRPTHNLEIKDKVHTVNDYRGGQYGFFSGHSTNMFGIATLLYLLFSKRSMALRISFFLFAMLVAYSRIYLGVHYPLDILVGFFVGVFWGVVIYKLMQFTFKKYYHETVNV
;
A
#
# COMPACT_ATOMS: atom_id res chain seq x y z
N MET A 1 24.80 -5.89 -14.31
CA MET A 1 23.43 -6.36 -13.94
C MET A 1 22.70 -5.42 -12.99
N PHE A 2 23.21 -5.05 -11.80
CA PHE A 2 22.51 -4.10 -10.90
C PHE A 2 22.35 -2.71 -11.50
N GLU A 3 23.33 -2.15 -12.15
CA GLU A 3 23.25 -0.83 -12.80
C GLU A 3 22.26 -0.83 -13.98
N SER A 4 22.23 -1.91 -14.77
CA SER A 4 21.25 -2.06 -15.84
C SER A 4 19.81 -2.12 -15.32
N LEU A 5 19.57 -2.78 -14.18
CA LEU A 5 18.25 -2.82 -13.55
C LEU A 5 17.83 -1.45 -13.03
N LYS A 6 18.75 -0.68 -12.42
CA LYS A 6 18.48 0.69 -11.95
C LYS A 6 18.19 1.62 -13.12
N SER A 7 18.94 1.51 -14.23
CA SER A 7 18.70 2.31 -15.43
C SER A 7 17.33 2.01 -16.00
N TYR A 8 16.97 0.74 -16.17
CA TYR A 8 15.66 0.34 -16.67
C TYR A 8 14.50 0.83 -15.76
N ASP A 9 14.64 0.67 -14.44
CA ASP A 9 13.66 1.16 -13.48
C ASP A 9 13.46 2.67 -13.55
N ARG A 10 14.55 3.43 -13.77
CA ARG A 10 14.51 4.87 -13.99
C ARG A 10 13.82 5.24 -15.31
N ASP A 11 14.11 4.53 -16.37
CA ASP A 11 13.55 4.80 -17.70
C ASP A 11 12.02 4.52 -17.72
N VAL A 12 11.60 3.39 -17.12
CA VAL A 12 10.18 3.08 -16.93
C VAL A 12 9.51 4.13 -16.03
N PHE A 13 10.18 4.57 -14.96
CA PHE A 13 9.67 5.64 -14.11
C PHE A 13 9.44 6.93 -14.91
N LEU A 14 10.43 7.41 -15.67
CA LEU A 14 10.31 8.64 -16.44
C LEU A 14 9.21 8.55 -17.50
N TRP A 15 9.05 7.38 -18.12
CA TRP A 15 7.97 7.14 -19.06
C TRP A 15 6.59 7.22 -18.38
N LEU A 16 6.39 6.54 -17.25
CA LEU A 16 5.13 6.55 -16.50
C LEU A 16 4.80 7.94 -15.93
N ASN A 17 5.79 8.60 -15.31
CA ASN A 17 5.63 9.90 -14.69
C ASN A 17 5.44 11.04 -15.74
N GLY A 18 5.99 10.85 -16.95
CA GLY A 18 5.82 11.78 -18.08
C GLY A 18 4.41 11.79 -18.69
N HIS A 19 3.59 10.77 -18.44
CA HIS A 19 2.18 10.73 -18.86
C HIS A 19 1.29 11.44 -17.84
N ASN A 20 1.38 12.75 -17.80
CA ASN A 20 0.65 13.59 -16.85
C ASN A 20 -0.28 14.60 -17.55
N THR A 21 -1.33 15.01 -16.84
CA THR A 21 -2.27 16.06 -17.28
C THR A 21 -2.79 16.81 -16.06
N PRO A 22 -3.19 18.11 -16.19
CA PRO A 22 -3.70 18.89 -15.07
C PRO A 22 -4.90 18.25 -14.33
N VAL A 23 -5.76 17.53 -15.06
CA VAL A 23 -6.90 16.83 -14.47
C VAL A 23 -6.43 15.64 -13.62
N LEU A 24 -5.48 14.85 -14.14
CA LEU A 24 -4.90 13.72 -13.42
C LEU A 24 -4.04 14.17 -12.24
N ASP A 25 -3.42 15.35 -12.31
CA ASP A 25 -2.61 15.89 -11.20
C ASP A 25 -3.44 16.00 -9.92
N SER A 26 -4.58 16.68 -10.00
CA SER A 26 -5.49 16.83 -8.87
C SER A 26 -5.99 15.46 -8.38
N PHE A 27 -6.45 14.61 -9.30
CA PHE A 27 -6.96 13.29 -8.97
C PHE A 27 -5.90 12.42 -8.26
N MET A 28 -4.70 12.29 -8.82
CA MET A 28 -3.63 11.47 -8.28
C MET A 28 -3.05 12.01 -6.96
N PHE A 29 -3.06 13.34 -6.80
CA PHE A 29 -2.69 13.97 -5.54
C PHE A 29 -3.65 13.55 -4.42
N TYR A 30 -4.97 13.63 -4.65
CA TYR A 30 -5.97 13.19 -3.69
C TYR A 30 -5.97 11.67 -3.48
N VAL A 31 -5.78 10.87 -4.52
CA VAL A 31 -5.61 9.41 -4.40
C VAL A 31 -4.42 9.05 -3.53
N SER A 32 -3.34 9.82 -3.58
CA SER A 32 -2.19 9.63 -2.71
C SER A 32 -2.45 10.03 -1.25
N ALA A 33 -3.41 10.91 -1.00
CA ALA A 33 -3.76 11.40 0.33
C ALA A 33 -4.75 10.42 1.00
N ILE A 34 -4.22 9.50 1.81
CA ILE A 34 -4.97 8.38 2.45
C ILE A 34 -6.23 8.87 3.18
N TRP A 35 -6.20 10.07 3.77
CA TRP A 35 -7.35 10.62 4.49
C TRP A 35 -8.59 10.88 3.60
N VAL A 36 -8.41 11.06 2.29
CA VAL A 36 -9.53 11.21 1.34
C VAL A 36 -10.37 9.93 1.29
N PHE A 37 -9.77 8.79 1.56
CA PHE A 37 -10.44 7.49 1.56
C PHE A 37 -10.96 7.07 2.94
N PHE A 38 -10.94 7.96 3.92
CA PHE A 38 -11.50 7.69 5.25
C PHE A 38 -12.95 7.15 5.19
N PRO A 39 -13.87 7.69 4.35
CA PRO A 39 -15.21 7.11 4.21
C PRO A 39 -15.21 5.67 3.70
N LEU A 40 -14.30 5.33 2.77
CA LEU A 40 -14.16 3.97 2.25
C LEU A 40 -13.64 3.01 3.33
N PHE A 41 -12.64 3.43 4.12
CA PHE A 41 -12.15 2.64 5.26
C PHE A 41 -13.26 2.45 6.32
N MET A 42 -14.04 3.47 6.60
CA MET A 42 -15.19 3.37 7.51
C MET A 42 -16.24 2.40 6.97
N TYR A 43 -16.50 2.39 5.69
CA TYR A 43 -17.40 1.42 5.06
C TYR A 43 -16.88 -0.03 5.20
N TRP A 44 -15.58 -0.27 5.00
CA TRP A 44 -14.99 -1.59 5.21
C TRP A 44 -15.05 -2.03 6.67
N ILE A 45 -14.79 -1.12 7.62
CA ILE A 45 -14.95 -1.37 9.04
C ILE A 45 -16.41 -1.68 9.36
N TYR A 46 -17.35 -0.92 8.84
CA TYR A 46 -18.78 -1.17 8.98
C TYR A 46 -19.17 -2.58 8.49
N LEU A 47 -18.66 -3.01 7.34
CA LEU A 47 -18.90 -4.36 6.85
C LEU A 47 -18.37 -5.45 7.81
N VAL A 48 -17.24 -5.22 8.45
CA VAL A 48 -16.70 -6.12 9.48
C VAL A 48 -17.63 -6.16 10.69
N ILE A 49 -17.98 -4.98 11.25
CA ILE A 49 -18.85 -4.88 12.44
C ILE A 49 -20.25 -5.47 12.20
N LYS A 50 -20.82 -5.26 11.02
CA LYS A 50 -22.13 -5.78 10.66
C LYS A 50 -22.20 -7.32 10.66
N HIS A 51 -21.08 -7.99 10.44
CA HIS A 51 -21.03 -9.45 10.28
C HIS A 51 -20.32 -10.18 11.42
N THR A 52 -19.91 -9.44 12.46
CA THR A 52 -19.28 -9.98 13.66
C THR A 52 -19.84 -9.29 14.91
N ASP A 53 -19.68 -9.89 16.09
CA ASP A 53 -19.99 -9.20 17.34
C ASP A 53 -18.93 -8.11 17.66
N LEU A 54 -19.28 -7.16 18.54
CA LEU A 54 -18.41 -6.02 18.88
C LEU A 54 -17.02 -6.47 19.39
N LYS A 55 -16.95 -7.50 20.20
CA LYS A 55 -15.68 -8.00 20.76
C LYS A 55 -14.78 -8.54 19.67
N LYS A 56 -15.31 -9.35 18.75
CA LYS A 56 -14.57 -9.88 17.61
C LYS A 56 -14.16 -8.75 16.66
N SER A 57 -15.04 -7.79 16.41
CA SER A 57 -14.72 -6.61 15.59
C SER A 57 -13.53 -5.82 16.15
N LEU A 58 -13.47 -5.60 17.46
CA LEU A 58 -12.35 -4.90 18.11
C LEU A 58 -11.03 -5.69 17.97
N ILE A 59 -11.07 -7.02 18.06
CA ILE A 59 -9.90 -7.86 17.83
C ILE A 59 -9.44 -7.78 16.37
N LEU A 60 -10.38 -7.81 15.40
CA LEU A 60 -10.06 -7.66 13.97
C LEU A 60 -9.42 -6.30 13.68
N LEU A 61 -9.92 -5.22 14.27
CA LEU A 61 -9.32 -3.88 14.18
C LEU A 61 -7.92 -3.84 14.81
N GLY A 62 -7.71 -4.56 15.91
CA GLY A 62 -6.38 -4.72 16.52
C GLY A 62 -5.39 -5.41 15.57
N PHE A 63 -5.80 -6.46 14.85
CA PHE A 63 -4.97 -7.11 13.83
C PHE A 63 -4.70 -6.20 12.63
N LEU A 64 -5.67 -5.39 12.21
CA LEU A 64 -5.46 -4.37 11.17
C LEU A 64 -4.42 -3.34 11.62
N GLY A 65 -4.51 -2.84 12.85
CA GLY A 65 -3.51 -1.94 13.43
C GLY A 65 -2.11 -2.58 13.49
N LEU A 66 -2.03 -3.85 13.92
CA LEU A 66 -0.77 -4.61 13.95
C LEU A 66 -0.17 -4.77 12.54
N LEU A 67 -1.00 -5.03 11.53
CA LEU A 67 -0.56 -5.08 10.13
C LEU A 67 0.10 -3.77 9.71
N VAL A 68 -0.56 -2.63 9.95
CA VAL A 68 -0.02 -1.30 9.58
C VAL A 68 1.30 -1.03 10.29
N VAL A 69 1.41 -1.37 11.57
CA VAL A 69 2.68 -1.25 12.32
C VAL A 69 3.79 -2.11 11.69
N CYS A 70 3.51 -3.37 11.35
CA CYS A 70 4.50 -4.26 10.74
C CYS A 70 4.95 -3.77 9.37
N THR A 71 4.02 -3.33 8.53
CA THR A 71 4.31 -2.83 7.18
C THR A 71 5.09 -1.51 7.22
N ASP A 72 4.70 -0.57 8.06
CA ASP A 72 5.38 0.71 8.24
C ASP A 72 6.79 0.55 8.79
N GLN A 73 6.96 -0.24 9.86
CA GLN A 73 8.28 -0.48 10.45
C GLN A 73 9.22 -1.19 9.46
N SER A 74 8.71 -2.15 8.68
CA SER A 74 9.49 -2.82 7.62
C SER A 74 9.98 -1.80 6.59
N SER A 75 9.08 -0.96 6.07
CA SER A 75 9.42 0.07 5.08
C SER A 75 10.42 1.10 5.64
N ASN A 76 10.18 1.62 6.84
CA ASN A 76 11.03 2.66 7.42
C ASN A 76 12.44 2.17 7.70
N ARG A 77 12.60 0.97 8.28
CA ARG A 77 13.92 0.39 8.56
C ARG A 77 14.73 0.18 7.28
N ILE A 78 14.11 -0.35 6.23
CA ILE A 78 14.79 -0.62 4.96
C ILE A 78 15.15 0.69 4.24
N LYS A 79 14.32 1.74 4.29
CA LYS A 79 14.67 3.06 3.74
C LYS A 79 15.96 3.61 4.32
N HIS A 80 16.13 3.51 5.65
CA HIS A 80 17.33 3.97 6.33
C HIS A 80 18.56 3.08 6.07
N ALA A 81 18.37 1.79 5.81
CA ALA A 81 19.46 0.87 5.48
C ALA A 81 19.92 1.00 4.02
N VAL A 82 18.97 1.04 3.06
CA VAL A 82 19.28 1.06 1.61
C VAL A 82 19.64 2.47 1.12
N LYS A 83 19.06 3.51 1.70
CA LYS A 83 19.30 4.93 1.36
C LYS A 83 19.17 5.26 -0.14
N ARG A 84 18.24 4.59 -0.83
CA ARG A 84 17.95 4.89 -2.22
C ARG A 84 17.20 6.22 -2.31
N TYR A 85 17.78 7.21 -3.01
CA TYR A 85 17.11 8.48 -3.24
C TYR A 85 15.81 8.29 -4.04
N ARG A 86 14.78 9.06 -3.68
CA ARG A 86 13.56 9.18 -4.48
C ARG A 86 13.86 9.86 -5.82
N PRO A 87 13.02 9.67 -6.86
CA PRO A 87 13.19 10.36 -8.14
C PRO A 87 13.35 11.88 -7.99
N THR A 88 12.52 12.51 -7.14
CA THR A 88 12.57 13.94 -6.83
C THR A 88 13.86 14.43 -6.13
N HIS A 89 14.67 13.51 -5.60
CA HIS A 89 15.95 13.80 -4.92
C HIS A 89 17.17 13.21 -5.66
N ASN A 90 16.94 12.48 -6.74
CA ASN A 90 18.02 11.90 -7.55
C ASN A 90 18.61 12.98 -8.47
N LEU A 91 19.87 13.33 -8.27
CA LEU A 91 20.56 14.42 -8.99
C LEU A 91 20.58 14.23 -10.51
N GLU A 92 20.52 12.99 -11.02
CA GLU A 92 20.56 12.70 -12.45
C GLU A 92 19.23 12.98 -13.17
N ILE A 93 18.10 12.92 -12.46
CA ILE A 93 16.78 12.97 -13.10
C ILE A 93 15.80 13.96 -12.46
N LYS A 94 16.10 14.51 -11.27
CA LYS A 94 15.17 15.36 -10.50
C LYS A 94 14.55 16.51 -11.31
N ASP A 95 15.29 17.05 -12.27
CA ASP A 95 14.85 18.17 -13.11
C ASP A 95 13.92 17.72 -14.27
N LYS A 96 13.79 16.40 -14.49
CA LYS A 96 12.87 15.78 -15.46
C LYS A 96 11.62 15.19 -14.82
N VAL A 97 11.55 15.20 -13.48
CA VAL A 97 10.45 14.59 -12.73
C VAL A 97 9.27 15.52 -12.64
N HIS A 98 8.11 15.09 -13.16
CA HIS A 98 6.85 15.76 -12.91
C HIS A 98 6.44 15.63 -11.44
N THR A 99 6.14 16.76 -10.81
CA THR A 99 5.65 16.84 -9.43
C THR A 99 4.37 17.65 -9.37
N VAL A 100 3.48 17.32 -8.44
CA VAL A 100 2.22 18.05 -8.24
C VAL A 100 2.31 18.81 -6.92
N ASN A 101 1.98 20.11 -6.94
CA ASN A 101 2.02 21.01 -5.78
C ASN A 101 3.37 21.01 -5.05
N ASP A 102 4.49 20.90 -5.79
CA ASP A 102 5.85 20.79 -5.25
C ASP A 102 6.05 19.65 -4.22
N TYR A 103 5.17 18.65 -4.25
CA TYR A 103 5.28 17.52 -3.35
C TYR A 103 6.45 16.62 -3.73
N ARG A 104 7.46 16.54 -2.87
CA ARG A 104 8.71 15.80 -3.12
C ARG A 104 8.89 14.56 -2.23
N GLY A 105 8.10 14.48 -1.16
CA GLY A 105 8.25 13.43 -0.14
C GLY A 105 9.58 13.53 0.62
N GLY A 106 9.91 12.49 1.38
CA GLY A 106 11.20 12.40 2.08
C GLY A 106 12.35 11.97 1.17
N GLN A 107 13.58 12.03 1.65
CA GLN A 107 14.81 11.81 0.88
C GLN A 107 14.92 10.40 0.28
N TYR A 108 14.61 9.36 1.07
CA TYR A 108 14.76 7.95 0.66
C TYR A 108 13.43 7.28 0.33
N GLY A 109 13.43 6.43 -0.70
CA GLY A 109 12.22 5.84 -1.30
C GLY A 109 12.07 4.33 -1.13
N PHE A 110 13.16 3.57 -1.06
CA PHE A 110 13.09 2.10 -1.14
C PHE A 110 12.78 1.45 0.22
N PHE A 111 11.75 0.64 0.28
CA PHE A 111 10.63 0.48 -0.62
C PHE A 111 9.43 1.36 -0.21
N SER A 112 8.40 1.41 -1.05
CA SER A 112 7.24 2.27 -0.83
C SER A 112 6.35 1.81 0.33
N GLY A 113 6.26 2.64 1.40
CA GLY A 113 5.37 2.36 2.53
C GLY A 113 3.89 2.39 2.15
N HIS A 114 3.46 3.33 1.27
CA HIS A 114 2.08 3.35 0.77
C HIS A 114 1.73 2.05 0.04
N SER A 115 2.60 1.57 -0.85
CA SER A 115 2.40 0.30 -1.53
C SER A 115 2.29 -0.85 -0.52
N THR A 116 3.22 -0.92 0.43
CA THR A 116 3.24 -2.01 1.43
C THR A 116 1.99 -2.02 2.29
N ASN A 117 1.56 -0.86 2.79
CA ASN A 117 0.35 -0.74 3.61
C ASN A 117 -0.90 -1.13 2.80
N MET A 118 -1.06 -0.57 1.59
CA MET A 118 -2.27 -0.81 0.80
C MET A 118 -2.39 -2.26 0.34
N PHE A 119 -1.29 -2.89 -0.12
CA PHE A 119 -1.33 -4.30 -0.51
C PHE A 119 -1.43 -5.24 0.69
N GLY A 120 -0.89 -4.88 1.85
CA GLY A 120 -1.11 -5.60 3.10
C GLY A 120 -2.58 -5.60 3.52
N ILE A 121 -3.20 -4.43 3.55
CA ILE A 121 -4.62 -4.26 3.86
C ILE A 121 -5.48 -4.99 2.83
N ALA A 122 -5.21 -4.82 1.53
CA ALA A 122 -5.94 -5.50 0.46
C ALA A 122 -5.87 -7.02 0.61
N THR A 123 -4.70 -7.57 0.94
CA THR A 123 -4.52 -9.02 1.16
C THR A 123 -5.30 -9.50 2.37
N LEU A 124 -5.21 -8.79 3.50
CA LEU A 124 -5.96 -9.14 4.71
C LEU A 124 -7.46 -9.12 4.44
N LEU A 125 -7.98 -8.07 3.81
CA LEU A 125 -9.41 -7.95 3.48
C LEU A 125 -9.83 -9.02 2.45
N TYR A 126 -9.03 -9.25 1.41
CA TYR A 126 -9.30 -10.30 0.41
C TYR A 126 -9.50 -11.67 1.04
N LEU A 127 -8.67 -12.02 2.02
CA LEU A 127 -8.75 -13.29 2.73
C LEU A 127 -9.91 -13.30 3.75
N LEU A 128 -10.10 -12.21 4.49
CA LEU A 128 -11.17 -12.07 5.48
C LEU A 128 -12.56 -12.12 4.84
N PHE A 129 -12.74 -11.47 3.68
CA PHE A 129 -14.00 -11.43 2.94
C PHE A 129 -14.16 -12.62 1.97
N SER A 130 -13.65 -13.81 2.34
CA SER A 130 -13.65 -14.99 1.47
C SER A 130 -15.05 -15.49 1.09
N LYS A 131 -16.08 -15.17 1.88
CA LYS A 131 -17.48 -15.52 1.62
C LYS A 131 -18.22 -14.51 0.73
N ARG A 132 -17.56 -13.41 0.35
CA ARG A 132 -18.13 -12.34 -0.49
C ARG A 132 -17.80 -12.54 -1.95
N SER A 133 -18.47 -11.75 -2.80
CA SER A 133 -18.25 -11.81 -4.24
C SER A 133 -16.79 -11.57 -4.60
N MET A 134 -16.32 -12.24 -5.64
CA MET A 134 -14.96 -12.06 -6.16
C MET A 134 -14.72 -10.61 -6.60
N ALA A 135 -15.74 -9.93 -7.13
CA ALA A 135 -15.65 -8.53 -7.54
C ALA A 135 -15.28 -7.61 -6.37
N LEU A 136 -15.93 -7.77 -5.20
CA LEU A 136 -15.59 -7.02 -4.00
C LEU A 136 -14.14 -7.32 -3.56
N ARG A 137 -13.73 -8.57 -3.58
CA ARG A 137 -12.38 -8.97 -3.15
C ARG A 137 -11.29 -8.43 -4.08
N ILE A 138 -11.52 -8.43 -5.38
CA ILE A 138 -10.61 -7.85 -6.37
C ILE A 138 -10.55 -6.33 -6.22
N SER A 139 -11.65 -5.65 -5.86
CA SER A 139 -11.67 -4.19 -5.71
C SER A 139 -10.67 -3.68 -4.67
N PHE A 140 -10.34 -4.47 -3.62
CA PHE A 140 -9.30 -4.12 -2.66
C PHE A 140 -7.92 -4.00 -3.31
N PHE A 141 -7.58 -4.92 -4.21
CA PHE A 141 -6.31 -4.87 -4.95
C PHE A 141 -6.28 -3.78 -6.02
N LEU A 142 -7.39 -3.54 -6.72
CA LEU A 142 -7.49 -2.45 -7.68
C LEU A 142 -7.29 -1.09 -7.00
N PHE A 143 -7.88 -0.92 -5.82
CA PHE A 143 -7.66 0.27 -5.00
C PHE A 143 -6.19 0.40 -4.54
N ALA A 144 -5.58 -0.68 -4.06
CA ALA A 144 -4.18 -0.68 -3.67
C ALA A 144 -3.25 -0.35 -4.85
N MET A 145 -3.53 -0.87 -6.05
CA MET A 145 -2.80 -0.53 -7.29
C MET A 145 -2.94 0.95 -7.66
N LEU A 146 -4.14 1.51 -7.54
CA LEU A 146 -4.37 2.93 -7.82
C LEU A 146 -3.56 3.84 -6.88
N VAL A 147 -3.58 3.55 -5.57
CA VAL A 147 -2.77 4.29 -4.58
C VAL A 147 -1.27 4.08 -4.84
N ALA A 148 -0.83 2.87 -5.16
CA ALA A 148 0.56 2.59 -5.47
C ALA A 148 1.04 3.33 -6.73
N TYR A 149 0.23 3.35 -7.80
CA TYR A 149 0.52 4.08 -9.03
C TYR A 149 0.59 5.59 -8.79
N SER A 150 -0.29 6.15 -7.94
CA SER A 150 -0.23 7.58 -7.61
C SER A 150 1.13 8.01 -7.06
N ARG A 151 1.90 7.10 -6.44
CA ARG A 151 3.25 7.40 -5.92
C ARG A 151 4.30 7.54 -7.04
N ILE A 152 4.14 6.80 -8.15
CA ILE A 152 4.96 6.96 -9.36
C ILE A 152 4.57 8.27 -10.03
N TYR A 153 3.26 8.52 -10.19
CA TYR A 153 2.72 9.72 -10.81
C TYR A 153 3.21 11.00 -10.12
N LEU A 154 3.20 11.03 -8.78
CA LEU A 154 3.69 12.16 -7.98
C LEU A 154 5.23 12.26 -7.90
N GLY A 155 5.96 11.44 -8.63
CA GLY A 155 7.41 11.51 -8.70
C GLY A 155 8.18 11.01 -7.47
N VAL A 156 7.53 10.33 -6.52
CA VAL A 156 8.15 10.01 -5.22
C VAL A 156 8.63 8.58 -5.06
N HIS A 157 8.29 7.67 -5.97
CA HIS A 157 8.75 6.28 -5.96
C HIS A 157 9.01 5.74 -7.36
N TYR A 158 10.04 4.91 -7.48
CA TYR A 158 10.28 4.11 -8.68
C TYR A 158 9.34 2.89 -8.75
N PRO A 159 9.11 2.31 -9.95
CA PRO A 159 8.34 1.07 -10.09
C PRO A 159 8.84 -0.08 -9.22
N LEU A 160 10.15 -0.29 -9.08
CA LEU A 160 10.72 -1.31 -8.20
C LEU A 160 10.41 -1.05 -6.71
N ASP A 161 10.33 0.20 -6.27
CA ASP A 161 9.94 0.52 -4.88
C ASP A 161 8.50 0.05 -4.61
N ILE A 162 7.63 0.19 -5.62
CA ILE A 162 6.22 -0.24 -5.58
C ILE A 162 6.13 -1.76 -5.61
N LEU A 163 6.87 -2.41 -6.51
CA LEU A 163 6.86 -3.86 -6.69
C LEU A 163 7.34 -4.59 -5.42
N VAL A 164 8.44 -4.12 -4.82
CA VAL A 164 8.93 -4.70 -3.55
C VAL A 164 7.93 -4.42 -2.43
N GLY A 165 7.37 -3.21 -2.37
CA GLY A 165 6.30 -2.88 -1.43
C GLY A 165 5.07 -3.80 -1.56
N PHE A 166 4.67 -4.14 -2.79
CA PHE A 166 3.62 -5.13 -3.05
C PHE A 166 3.92 -6.48 -2.40
N PHE A 167 5.09 -7.08 -2.68
CA PHE A 167 5.44 -8.39 -2.14
C PHE A 167 5.53 -8.39 -0.60
N VAL A 168 6.13 -7.36 -0.02
CA VAL A 168 6.23 -7.23 1.45
C VAL A 168 4.84 -7.00 2.06
N GLY A 169 3.97 -6.23 1.41
CA GLY A 169 2.59 -6.03 1.85
C GLY A 169 1.79 -7.32 1.84
N VAL A 170 1.82 -8.06 0.72
CA VAL A 170 1.16 -9.38 0.61
C VAL A 170 1.68 -10.35 1.66
N PHE A 171 2.99 -10.41 1.87
CA PHE A 171 3.60 -11.25 2.91
C PHE A 171 3.02 -10.94 4.30
N TRP A 172 3.04 -9.68 4.72
CA TRP A 172 2.48 -9.30 6.01
C TRP A 172 0.97 -9.51 6.09
N GLY A 173 0.22 -9.23 5.03
CA GLY A 173 -1.22 -9.50 4.96
C GLY A 173 -1.54 -10.97 5.22
N VAL A 174 -0.81 -11.89 4.60
CA VAL A 174 -0.96 -13.34 4.82
C VAL A 174 -0.54 -13.76 6.25
N VAL A 175 0.59 -13.24 6.74
CA VAL A 175 1.08 -13.56 8.10
C VAL A 175 0.05 -13.12 9.14
N ILE A 176 -0.42 -11.88 9.05
CA ILE A 176 -1.40 -11.35 10.01
C ILE A 176 -2.74 -12.09 9.90
N TYR A 177 -3.21 -12.41 8.69
CA TYR A 177 -4.40 -13.25 8.52
C TYR A 177 -4.26 -14.62 9.21
N LYS A 178 -3.15 -15.32 9.00
CA LYS A 178 -2.90 -16.61 9.67
C LYS A 178 -2.84 -16.48 11.19
N LEU A 179 -2.18 -15.46 11.71
CA LEU A 179 -2.10 -15.18 13.13
C LEU A 179 -3.50 -14.89 13.72
N MET A 180 -4.28 -14.10 13.02
CA MET A 180 -5.68 -13.82 13.36
C MET A 180 -6.51 -15.10 13.41
N GLN A 181 -6.48 -15.94 12.37
CA GLN A 181 -7.20 -17.22 12.34
C GLN A 181 -6.77 -18.16 13.47
N PHE A 182 -5.47 -18.24 13.75
CA PHE A 182 -4.95 -19.02 14.88
C PHE A 182 -5.53 -18.53 16.20
N THR A 183 -5.56 -17.21 16.42
CA THR A 183 -6.11 -16.60 17.64
C THR A 183 -7.60 -16.91 17.79
N PHE A 184 -8.38 -16.75 16.72
CA PHE A 184 -9.80 -17.05 16.76
C PHE A 184 -10.07 -18.54 16.99
N LYS A 185 -9.35 -19.43 16.32
CA LYS A 185 -9.48 -20.87 16.54
C LYS A 185 -9.15 -21.28 17.97
N LYS A 186 -8.09 -20.68 18.57
CA LYS A 186 -7.65 -21.01 19.92
C LYS A 186 -8.62 -20.54 21.02
N TYR A 187 -9.15 -19.31 20.90
CA TYR A 187 -9.91 -18.68 21.97
C TYR A 187 -11.43 -18.67 21.74
N TYR A 188 -11.88 -18.81 20.49
CA TYR A 188 -13.30 -18.81 20.13
C TYR A 188 -13.75 -20.11 19.49
N HIS A 189 -12.84 -21.07 19.24
CA HIS A 189 -13.09 -22.36 18.60
C HIS A 189 -13.72 -22.25 17.19
N GLU A 190 -13.49 -21.15 16.50
CA GLU A 190 -14.03 -20.86 15.18
C GLU A 190 -12.99 -20.18 14.27
N THR A 191 -13.23 -20.18 12.96
CA THR A 191 -12.50 -19.34 12.00
C THR A 191 -13.30 -18.11 11.66
N VAL A 192 -12.65 -16.96 11.53
CA VAL A 192 -13.34 -15.72 11.21
C VAL A 192 -13.23 -15.44 9.71
N ASN A 193 -14.38 -15.34 9.04
CA ASN A 193 -14.53 -14.92 7.64
C ASN A 193 -15.86 -14.16 7.52
N VAL A 194 -15.85 -13.08 6.77
CA VAL A 194 -16.95 -12.12 6.56
C VAL A 194 -17.60 -12.32 5.21
#